data_1159d5276b41e7fef7ceef8a08122c74
#
_entry.id   1159d5276b41e7fef7ceef8a08122c74
#
_cell.length_a   1.000
_cell.length_b   1.000
_cell.length_c   1.000
_cell.angle_alpha   90.00
_cell.angle_beta   90.00
_cell.angle_gamma   90.00
#
_symmetry.space_group_name_H-M   'P 1'
#
loop_
_entity.id
_entity.type
_entity.pdbx_description
1 polymer ?
#
loop_
_entity_poly.entity_id
_entity_poly.type
_entity_poly.pdbx_seq_one_letter_code
_entity_poly.pdbx_strand_id
1 'polypeptide(L)'
;MKKIVFSAFVLMGMASFLIGCKKKEAPLPEYVKQTMNLVWSDEFDYEGKPDASKWTYSMGNLNGWGNGEIQKYTDKPENVNVHDGVCTITALREGNSNRWTSARMKTEHLGKWQGGYIEVRAKLPKGTGTWPAIWMMPEANKYGQWPRSGEIDIMEHVGFDQDRVHGTIHTKAFNHKIGTQKTRSDILKGATKDFHNYAVYWTQDVIRWVYDGETFYEFQNTGNGWEEWPFDHPFYLILNIAIGGTWGGEKGIDKELKKATMDVDYVRVYQ
;
A
#
# COMPACT_ATOMS: atom_id res chain seq x y z
N MET A 1 77.36 3.11 -11.27
CA MET A 1 76.22 2.19 -11.18
C MET A 1 75.15 2.80 -10.28
N LYS A 2 74.07 3.33 -10.87
CA LYS A 2 72.97 3.96 -10.14
C LYS A 2 71.88 2.90 -9.91
N LYS A 3 71.53 2.61 -8.67
CA LYS A 3 70.44 1.74 -8.28
C LYS A 3 69.13 2.52 -8.37
N ILE A 4 68.21 2.04 -9.20
CA ILE A 4 66.82 2.55 -9.28
C ILE A 4 65.97 1.74 -8.31
N VAL A 5 65.38 2.45 -7.32
CA VAL A 5 64.45 1.88 -6.38
C VAL A 5 63.03 2.10 -6.93
N PHE A 6 62.30 1.01 -7.27
CA PHE A 6 60.90 1.03 -7.63
C PHE A 6 60.09 1.04 -6.34
N SER A 7 59.35 2.14 -6.07
CA SER A 7 58.38 2.20 -5.02
C SER A 7 57.01 1.76 -5.55
N ALA A 8 56.51 0.62 -5.07
CA ALA A 8 55.18 0.16 -5.41
C ALA A 8 54.15 0.84 -4.53
N PHE A 9 53.32 1.68 -5.12
CA PHE A 9 52.11 2.22 -4.46
C PHE A 9 51.02 1.15 -4.46
N VAL A 10 50.69 0.61 -3.30
CA VAL A 10 49.49 -0.21 -3.08
C VAL A 10 48.32 0.74 -2.87
N LEU A 11 47.44 0.85 -3.86
CA LEU A 11 46.12 1.48 -3.70
C LEU A 11 45.24 0.53 -2.88
N MET A 12 45.05 0.85 -1.62
CA MET A 12 44.08 0.22 -0.73
C MET A 12 42.69 0.80 -1.04
N GLY A 13 41.91 0.11 -1.87
CA GLY A 13 40.50 0.46 -2.12
C GLY A 13 39.69 0.31 -0.86
N MET A 14 39.27 1.43 -0.25
CA MET A 14 38.27 1.47 0.80
C MET A 14 36.93 1.10 0.19
N ALA A 15 36.51 -0.14 0.32
CA ALA A 15 35.11 -0.53 0.12
C ALA A 15 34.32 0.04 1.30
N SER A 16 33.59 1.13 1.07
CA SER A 16 32.64 1.66 2.03
C SER A 16 31.46 0.69 2.13
N PHE A 17 31.49 -0.18 3.12
CA PHE A 17 30.29 -0.90 3.53
C PHE A 17 29.31 0.12 4.13
N LEU A 18 28.33 0.56 3.35
CA LEU A 18 27.13 1.19 3.86
C LEU A 18 26.40 0.14 4.72
N ILE A 19 26.68 0.14 6.02
CA ILE A 19 25.85 -0.57 6.99
C ILE A 19 24.55 0.22 7.07
N GLY A 20 23.63 -0.09 6.16
CA GLY A 20 22.24 0.35 6.28
C GLY A 20 21.71 -0.11 7.63
N CYS A 21 21.31 0.83 8.47
CA CYS A 21 20.61 0.51 9.71
C CYS A 21 19.39 -0.33 9.33
N LYS A 22 19.41 -1.65 9.57
CA LYS A 22 18.24 -2.50 9.33
C LYS A 22 17.10 -1.92 10.15
N LYS A 23 16.09 -1.39 9.46
CA LYS A 23 14.87 -0.89 10.08
C LYS A 23 14.25 -2.04 10.87
N LYS A 24 13.84 -1.80 12.11
CA LYS A 24 13.25 -2.84 12.97
C LYS A 24 11.90 -3.26 12.35
N GLU A 25 11.85 -4.44 11.75
CA GLU A 25 10.62 -5.04 11.22
C GLU A 25 9.83 -5.68 12.36
N ALA A 26 8.50 -5.61 12.29
CA ALA A 26 7.65 -6.42 13.15
C ALA A 26 7.81 -7.91 12.76
N PRO A 27 7.79 -8.85 13.72
CA PRO A 27 7.90 -10.26 13.38
C PRO A 27 6.64 -10.74 12.66
N LEU A 28 6.82 -11.60 11.66
CA LEU A 28 5.70 -12.34 11.07
C LEU A 28 4.98 -13.15 12.16
N PRO A 29 3.64 -13.22 12.10
CA PRO A 29 2.88 -14.12 12.97
C PRO A 29 3.37 -15.57 12.87
N GLU A 30 3.37 -16.27 13.99
CA GLU A 30 3.93 -17.63 14.04
C GLU A 30 3.22 -18.61 13.10
N TYR A 31 1.89 -18.49 12.95
CA TYR A 31 1.13 -19.31 12.01
C TYR A 31 1.53 -19.06 10.55
N VAL A 32 1.96 -17.85 10.17
CA VAL A 32 2.48 -17.57 8.82
C VAL A 32 3.84 -18.26 8.62
N LYS A 33 4.75 -18.12 9.59
CA LYS A 33 6.09 -18.75 9.52
C LYS A 33 6.04 -20.25 9.39
N GLN A 34 5.08 -20.89 10.06
CA GLN A 34 5.00 -22.35 10.12
C GLN A 34 4.30 -22.96 8.90
N THR A 35 3.42 -22.24 8.24
CA THR A 35 2.51 -22.83 7.25
C THR A 35 2.61 -22.21 5.85
N MET A 36 3.34 -21.10 5.66
CA MET A 36 3.39 -20.37 4.42
C MET A 36 4.82 -20.08 3.96
N ASN A 37 5.01 -19.98 2.65
CA ASN A 37 6.27 -19.59 2.04
C ASN A 37 6.12 -18.22 1.36
N LEU A 38 7.22 -17.45 1.29
CA LEU A 38 7.27 -16.23 0.48
C LEU A 38 7.16 -16.61 -1.00
N VAL A 39 6.08 -16.17 -1.65
CA VAL A 39 5.82 -16.50 -3.07
C VAL A 39 6.00 -15.31 -4.00
N TRP A 40 5.94 -14.09 -3.47
CA TRP A 40 6.16 -12.85 -4.22
C TRP A 40 6.60 -11.74 -3.28
N SER A 41 7.53 -10.90 -3.75
CA SER A 41 7.88 -9.68 -3.02
C SER A 41 8.38 -8.57 -3.95
N ASP A 42 8.35 -7.35 -3.44
CA ASP A 42 9.17 -6.24 -3.88
C ASP A 42 9.77 -5.54 -2.67
N GLU A 43 11.09 -5.61 -2.58
CA GLU A 43 11.86 -5.05 -1.45
C GLU A 43 12.32 -3.61 -1.73
N PHE A 44 12.06 -3.11 -2.96
CA PHE A 44 12.43 -1.77 -3.43
C PHE A 44 13.92 -1.43 -3.23
N ASP A 45 14.80 -2.42 -3.36
CA ASP A 45 16.25 -2.33 -3.21
C ASP A 45 16.98 -1.90 -4.49
N TYR A 46 16.30 -1.16 -5.36
CA TYR A 46 16.77 -0.60 -6.61
C TYR A 46 16.41 0.89 -6.71
N GLU A 47 16.86 1.57 -7.77
CA GLU A 47 16.61 3.00 -8.00
C GLU A 47 15.74 3.25 -9.22
N GLY A 48 14.90 4.27 -9.20
CA GLY A 48 14.10 4.75 -10.34
C GLY A 48 12.64 4.35 -10.29
N LYS A 49 12.05 4.01 -11.43
CA LYS A 49 10.63 3.59 -11.48
C LYS A 49 10.46 2.21 -10.84
N PRO A 50 9.31 1.96 -10.16
CA PRO A 50 8.92 0.61 -9.77
C PRO A 50 8.99 -0.37 -10.94
N ASP A 51 9.42 -1.61 -10.63
CA ASP A 51 9.65 -2.68 -11.61
C ASP A 51 8.38 -2.95 -12.44
N ALA A 52 8.46 -2.70 -13.75
CA ALA A 52 7.35 -2.87 -14.68
C ALA A 52 6.91 -4.33 -14.87
N SER A 53 7.69 -5.31 -14.41
CA SER A 53 7.28 -6.71 -14.36
C SER A 53 6.37 -7.04 -13.16
N LYS A 54 6.32 -6.15 -12.17
CA LYS A 54 5.54 -6.28 -10.94
C LYS A 54 4.41 -5.27 -10.82
N TRP A 55 4.60 -4.06 -11.39
CA TRP A 55 3.71 -2.92 -11.19
C TRP A 55 3.21 -2.30 -12.49
N THR A 56 1.93 -1.99 -12.53
CA THR A 56 1.28 -1.15 -13.53
C THR A 56 0.55 0.01 -12.83
N TYR A 57 -0.12 0.89 -13.57
CA TYR A 57 -0.68 2.12 -13.02
C TYR A 57 -2.12 2.36 -13.50
N SER A 58 -2.94 2.93 -12.64
CA SER A 58 -4.14 3.62 -13.05
C SER A 58 -3.79 5.06 -13.43
N MET A 59 -4.40 5.59 -14.50
CA MET A 59 -4.06 6.90 -15.05
C MET A 59 -5.26 7.83 -15.08
N GLY A 60 -5.01 9.12 -14.92
CA GLY A 60 -6.05 10.15 -15.04
C GLY A 60 -6.87 10.36 -13.77
N ASN A 61 -8.04 10.99 -13.89
CA ASN A 61 -8.95 11.27 -12.77
C ASN A 61 -10.25 10.45 -12.83
N LEU A 62 -10.67 9.97 -14.00
CA LEU A 62 -11.87 9.14 -14.21
C LEU A 62 -13.12 9.65 -13.42
N ASN A 63 -13.37 10.96 -13.50
CA ASN A 63 -14.47 11.63 -12.78
C ASN A 63 -14.44 11.40 -11.26
N GLY A 64 -13.24 11.46 -10.66
CA GLY A 64 -13.06 11.34 -9.21
C GLY A 64 -13.11 9.91 -8.67
N TRP A 65 -12.84 8.93 -9.52
CA TRP A 65 -12.69 7.51 -9.13
C TRP A 65 -13.88 6.93 -8.35
N GLY A 66 -15.08 7.49 -8.56
CA GLY A 66 -16.31 7.09 -7.89
C GLY A 66 -16.53 7.72 -6.51
N ASN A 67 -15.54 8.44 -5.96
CA ASN A 67 -15.56 9.02 -4.62
C ASN A 67 -15.43 10.56 -4.61
N GLY A 68 -15.43 11.21 -5.78
CA GLY A 68 -15.22 12.66 -5.87
C GLY A 68 -13.79 13.10 -5.58
N GLU A 69 -12.82 12.20 -5.75
CA GLU A 69 -11.40 12.49 -5.57
C GLU A 69 -10.89 13.48 -6.62
N ILE A 70 -9.99 14.38 -6.24
CA ILE A 70 -9.60 15.49 -7.11
C ILE A 70 -8.25 15.31 -7.82
N GLN A 71 -7.41 14.38 -7.38
CA GLN A 71 -6.12 14.14 -8.00
C GLN A 71 -6.24 13.47 -9.38
N LYS A 72 -5.25 13.75 -10.22
CA LYS A 72 -4.97 12.99 -11.43
C LYS A 72 -3.83 12.01 -11.15
N TYR A 73 -4.06 10.71 -11.31
CA TYR A 73 -3.02 9.71 -11.20
C TYR A 73 -2.10 9.70 -12.42
N THR A 74 -0.81 9.57 -12.17
CA THR A 74 0.26 9.52 -13.17
C THR A 74 1.29 8.45 -12.77
N ASP A 75 2.14 8.06 -13.72
CA ASP A 75 3.31 7.19 -13.51
C ASP A 75 4.64 7.95 -13.53
N LYS A 76 4.58 9.28 -13.32
CA LYS A 76 5.74 10.14 -13.39
C LYS A 76 6.64 9.99 -12.17
N PRO A 77 7.98 10.14 -12.32
CA PRO A 77 8.91 10.01 -11.20
C PRO A 77 8.63 10.94 -10.02
N GLU A 78 8.03 12.11 -10.25
CA GLU A 78 7.62 13.02 -9.19
C GLU A 78 6.44 12.48 -8.35
N ASN A 79 5.64 11.54 -8.89
CA ASN A 79 4.50 10.94 -8.19
C ASN A 79 4.79 9.52 -7.67
N VAL A 80 5.72 8.79 -8.28
CA VAL A 80 6.15 7.48 -7.79
C VAL A 80 7.58 7.20 -8.21
N ASN A 81 8.42 6.88 -7.23
CA ASN A 81 9.83 6.59 -7.46
C ASN A 81 10.39 5.71 -6.35
N VAL A 82 11.35 4.85 -6.70
CA VAL A 82 12.12 4.03 -5.75
C VAL A 82 13.46 4.70 -5.53
N HIS A 83 13.80 4.96 -4.28
CA HIS A 83 15.10 5.52 -3.87
C HIS A 83 15.40 5.17 -2.40
N ASP A 84 16.66 5.04 -2.07
CA ASP A 84 17.11 4.75 -0.70
C ASP A 84 16.42 3.53 -0.05
N GLY A 85 16.07 2.52 -0.86
CA GLY A 85 15.42 1.30 -0.40
C GLY A 85 13.95 1.47 -0.04
N VAL A 86 13.25 2.43 -0.61
CA VAL A 86 11.81 2.63 -0.44
C VAL A 86 11.15 3.06 -1.75
N CYS A 87 9.92 2.63 -1.97
CA CYS A 87 9.04 3.18 -2.99
C CYS A 87 8.24 4.33 -2.39
N THR A 88 8.44 5.55 -2.88
CA THR A 88 7.70 6.73 -2.41
C THR A 88 6.60 7.09 -3.40
N ILE A 89 5.33 6.99 -2.94
CA ILE A 89 4.17 7.55 -3.64
C ILE A 89 3.97 8.98 -3.14
N THR A 90 3.87 9.94 -4.06
CA THR A 90 3.79 11.36 -3.74
C THR A 90 2.54 12.00 -4.37
N ALA A 91 1.68 12.57 -3.54
CA ALA A 91 0.65 13.49 -3.98
C ALA A 91 1.24 14.91 -3.99
N LEU A 92 1.12 15.60 -5.14
CA LEU A 92 1.67 16.94 -5.36
C LEU A 92 0.57 17.90 -5.79
N ARG A 93 0.53 19.07 -5.14
CA ARG A 93 -0.32 20.19 -5.56
C ARG A 93 0.33 20.97 -6.70
N GLU A 94 -0.41 21.24 -7.76
CA GLU A 94 0.08 22.06 -8.87
C GLU A 94 0.00 23.55 -8.52
N GLY A 95 1.10 24.11 -8.06
CA GLY A 95 1.19 25.52 -7.65
C GLY A 95 0.22 25.84 -6.50
N ASN A 96 -0.52 26.95 -6.63
CA ASN A 96 -1.55 27.35 -5.66
C ASN A 96 -2.98 26.96 -6.10
N SER A 97 -3.11 26.09 -7.09
CA SER A 97 -4.40 25.62 -7.58
C SER A 97 -4.98 24.49 -6.71
N ASN A 98 -6.22 24.09 -6.99
CA ASN A 98 -6.81 22.87 -6.43
C ASN A 98 -6.51 21.61 -7.27
N ARG A 99 -5.57 21.70 -8.24
CA ARG A 99 -5.17 20.56 -9.04
C ARG A 99 -4.07 19.78 -8.32
N TRP A 100 -4.21 18.47 -8.34
CA TRP A 100 -3.29 17.54 -7.71
C TRP A 100 -2.90 16.43 -8.68
N THR A 101 -1.65 15.99 -8.59
CA THR A 101 -1.20 14.73 -9.16
C THR A 101 -0.82 13.77 -8.06
N SER A 102 -0.93 12.46 -8.30
CA SER A 102 -0.52 11.39 -7.40
C SER A 102 -0.22 10.13 -8.20
N ALA A 103 0.09 9.02 -7.54
CA ALA A 103 0.17 7.72 -8.19
C ALA A 103 -0.81 6.73 -7.56
N ARG A 104 -1.30 5.80 -8.41
CA ARG A 104 -2.04 4.61 -8.03
C ARG A 104 -1.41 3.44 -8.76
N MET A 105 -0.45 2.81 -8.08
CA MET A 105 0.25 1.64 -8.58
C MET A 105 -0.49 0.36 -8.19
N LYS A 106 -0.41 -0.66 -9.04
CA LYS A 106 -1.18 -1.90 -8.86
C LYS A 106 -0.47 -3.09 -9.49
N THR A 107 -0.73 -4.27 -8.96
CA THR A 107 -0.20 -5.53 -9.51
C THR A 107 -1.14 -6.19 -10.53
N GLU A 108 -2.21 -5.53 -10.97
CA GLU A 108 -3.21 -6.03 -11.93
C GLU A 108 -2.53 -6.64 -13.18
N HIS A 109 -2.91 -7.87 -13.52
CA HIS A 109 -2.35 -8.72 -14.59
C HIS A 109 -0.91 -9.22 -14.38
N LEU A 110 -0.19 -8.74 -13.36
CA LEU A 110 1.22 -9.06 -13.08
C LEU A 110 1.38 -9.90 -11.81
N GLY A 111 0.59 -9.62 -10.76
CA GLY A 111 0.57 -10.35 -9.50
C GLY A 111 -0.83 -10.38 -8.91
N LYS A 112 -1.34 -11.58 -8.64
CA LYS A 112 -2.67 -11.82 -8.09
C LYS A 112 -2.69 -13.06 -7.23
N TRP A 113 -3.47 -13.02 -6.17
CA TRP A 113 -3.49 -14.10 -5.18
C TRP A 113 -4.93 -14.40 -4.76
N GLN A 114 -5.18 -15.67 -4.46
CA GLN A 114 -6.42 -16.13 -3.85
C GLN A 114 -6.08 -16.73 -2.49
N GLY A 115 -6.20 -15.89 -1.45
CA GLY A 115 -5.75 -16.25 -0.10
C GLY A 115 -4.26 -16.02 0.13
N GLY A 116 -3.82 -16.20 1.38
CA GLY A 116 -2.46 -16.02 1.82
C GLY A 116 -2.31 -14.94 2.88
N TYR A 117 -1.06 -14.56 3.17
CA TYR A 117 -0.73 -13.42 4.00
C TYR A 117 -0.08 -12.36 3.13
N ILE A 118 -0.76 -11.24 2.96
CA ILE A 118 -0.33 -10.12 2.12
C ILE A 118 0.07 -8.99 3.06
N GLU A 119 1.35 -8.60 3.04
CA GLU A 119 1.92 -7.62 3.94
C GLU A 119 2.57 -6.48 3.17
N VAL A 120 2.29 -5.26 3.60
CA VAL A 120 2.92 -4.04 3.12
C VAL A 120 3.48 -3.28 4.32
N ARG A 121 4.77 -2.98 4.29
CA ARG A 121 5.40 -2.14 5.29
C ARG A 121 5.48 -0.72 4.77
N ALA A 122 4.76 0.20 5.42
CA ALA A 122 4.64 1.56 4.94
C ALA A 122 4.60 2.60 6.07
N LYS A 123 5.00 3.84 5.73
CA LYS A 123 4.80 5.04 6.52
C LYS A 123 3.78 5.91 5.80
N LEU A 124 2.69 6.27 6.49
CA LEU A 124 1.55 6.95 5.88
C LEU A 124 1.76 8.47 5.76
N PRO A 125 1.12 9.13 4.79
CA PRO A 125 1.10 10.58 4.69
C PRO A 125 0.31 11.21 5.84
N LYS A 126 0.65 12.45 6.16
CA LYS A 126 -0.12 13.33 7.06
C LYS A 126 -0.69 14.51 6.28
N GLY A 127 -1.70 15.14 6.85
CA GLY A 127 -2.30 16.38 6.34
C GLY A 127 -3.75 16.21 5.94
N THR A 128 -4.60 17.12 6.43
CA THR A 128 -6.04 17.12 6.13
C THR A 128 -6.27 17.18 4.63
N GLY A 129 -7.09 16.26 4.13
CA GLY A 129 -7.38 16.11 2.70
C GLY A 129 -6.67 14.94 2.04
N THR A 130 -5.70 14.27 2.70
CA THR A 130 -5.09 13.03 2.19
C THR A 130 -5.94 11.80 2.52
N TRP A 131 -5.91 10.82 1.61
CA TRP A 131 -6.57 9.52 1.77
C TRP A 131 -5.68 8.44 1.12
N PRO A 132 -4.64 7.98 1.84
CA PRO A 132 -3.85 6.84 1.41
C PRO A 132 -4.60 5.53 1.59
N ALA A 133 -4.34 4.56 0.71
CA ALA A 133 -4.88 3.22 0.80
C ALA A 133 -3.89 2.15 0.34
N ILE A 134 -3.93 1.01 1.03
CA ILE A 134 -3.34 -0.28 0.68
C ILE A 134 -4.51 -1.24 0.61
N TRP A 135 -4.86 -1.74 -0.58
CA TRP A 135 -6.11 -2.44 -0.79
C TRP A 135 -6.06 -3.41 -1.98
N MET A 136 -7.07 -4.22 -2.13
CA MET A 136 -7.11 -5.26 -3.16
C MET A 136 -8.46 -5.26 -3.90
N MET A 137 -8.37 -5.47 -5.21
CA MET A 137 -9.52 -5.61 -6.11
C MET A 137 -9.47 -6.96 -6.82
N PRO A 138 -10.63 -7.49 -7.23
CA PRO A 138 -10.72 -8.74 -7.98
C PRO A 138 -10.04 -8.61 -9.35
N GLU A 139 -9.22 -9.60 -9.72
CA GLU A 139 -8.63 -9.69 -11.07
C GLU A 139 -9.67 -9.82 -12.18
N ALA A 140 -10.80 -10.45 -11.87
CA ALA A 140 -11.94 -10.57 -12.76
C ALA A 140 -13.24 -10.33 -12.01
N ASN A 141 -14.22 -9.75 -12.69
CA ASN A 141 -15.55 -9.49 -12.12
C ASN A 141 -16.41 -10.74 -12.09
N LYS A 142 -15.99 -11.79 -11.35
CA LYS A 142 -16.62 -13.10 -11.27
C LYS A 142 -18.13 -13.02 -10.99
N TYR A 143 -18.54 -12.15 -10.09
CA TYR A 143 -19.94 -11.95 -9.68
C TYR A 143 -20.56 -10.65 -10.21
N GLY A 144 -19.83 -9.92 -11.05
CA GLY A 144 -20.21 -8.64 -11.65
C GLY A 144 -19.42 -7.45 -11.10
N GLN A 145 -19.78 -6.26 -11.59
CA GLN A 145 -19.11 -5.03 -11.23
C GLN A 145 -19.21 -4.72 -9.73
N TRP A 146 -18.27 -3.87 -9.28
CA TRP A 146 -18.21 -3.42 -7.89
C TRP A 146 -19.60 -3.06 -7.32
N PRO A 147 -19.93 -3.46 -6.10
CA PRO A 147 -19.11 -4.18 -5.12
C PRO A 147 -19.29 -5.71 -5.14
N ARG A 148 -19.90 -6.27 -6.19
CA ARG A 148 -20.37 -7.67 -6.25
C ARG A 148 -19.23 -8.70 -6.18
N SER A 149 -18.10 -8.39 -6.81
CA SER A 149 -16.93 -9.28 -6.81
C SER A 149 -15.94 -9.03 -5.67
N GLY A 150 -16.31 -8.17 -4.70
CA GLY A 150 -15.53 -7.91 -3.50
C GLY A 150 -14.51 -6.81 -3.64
N GLU A 151 -14.04 -6.32 -2.48
CA GLU A 151 -12.92 -5.42 -2.24
C GLU A 151 -12.38 -5.69 -0.84
N ILE A 152 -11.08 -5.70 -0.66
CA ILE A 152 -10.42 -5.88 0.64
C ILE A 152 -9.51 -4.67 0.85
N ASP A 153 -9.85 -3.83 1.82
CA ASP A 153 -9.03 -2.69 2.22
C ASP A 153 -8.14 -3.13 3.38
N ILE A 154 -6.86 -3.38 3.07
CA ILE A 154 -5.86 -3.80 4.06
C ILE A 154 -5.61 -2.66 5.04
N MET A 155 -5.48 -1.44 4.52
CA MET A 155 -5.32 -0.22 5.30
C MET A 155 -5.89 0.97 4.55
N GLU A 156 -6.73 1.73 5.20
CA GLU A 156 -7.12 3.08 4.80
C GLU A 156 -6.86 4.07 5.93
N HIS A 157 -6.53 5.29 5.57
CA HIS A 157 -6.32 6.38 6.51
C HIS A 157 -6.80 7.71 5.90
N VAL A 158 -7.31 8.61 6.73
CA VAL A 158 -7.65 9.97 6.33
C VAL A 158 -6.88 11.00 7.16
N GLY A 159 -6.28 11.98 6.49
CA GLY A 159 -5.33 12.89 7.13
C GLY A 159 -5.92 13.83 8.18
N PHE A 160 -7.25 13.95 8.29
CA PHE A 160 -7.91 14.70 9.35
C PHE A 160 -8.12 13.88 10.64
N ASP A 161 -8.00 12.54 10.59
CA ASP A 161 -8.06 11.65 11.77
C ASP A 161 -6.74 10.89 11.88
N GLN A 162 -5.71 11.63 12.25
CA GLN A 162 -4.32 11.17 12.20
C GLN A 162 -4.11 9.92 13.06
N ASP A 163 -3.31 8.99 12.53
CA ASP A 163 -2.94 7.70 13.13
C ASP A 163 -4.14 6.72 13.31
N ARG A 164 -5.36 7.07 12.92
CA ARG A 164 -6.46 6.11 12.86
C ARG A 164 -6.44 5.37 11.52
N VAL A 165 -6.27 4.07 11.59
CA VAL A 165 -6.24 3.17 10.43
C VAL A 165 -7.48 2.30 10.41
N HIS A 166 -7.96 1.97 9.20
CA HIS A 166 -9.18 1.21 8.97
C HIS A 166 -8.86 -0.03 8.14
N GLY A 167 -9.48 -1.16 8.50
CA GLY A 167 -9.56 -2.36 7.68
C GLY A 167 -11.01 -2.60 7.30
N THR A 168 -11.29 -2.84 6.03
CA THR A 168 -12.67 -2.89 5.50
C THR A 168 -12.82 -4.00 4.47
N ILE A 169 -14.03 -4.53 4.31
CA ILE A 169 -14.44 -5.24 3.10
C ILE A 169 -15.67 -4.60 2.48
N HIS A 170 -15.74 -4.67 1.15
CA HIS A 170 -16.95 -4.35 0.40
C HIS A 170 -17.40 -5.56 -0.40
N THR A 171 -18.69 -5.86 -0.30
CA THR A 171 -19.36 -6.94 -1.03
C THR A 171 -20.74 -6.48 -1.49
N LYS A 172 -21.50 -7.31 -2.21
CA LYS A 172 -22.88 -6.96 -2.57
C LYS A 172 -23.74 -6.66 -1.35
N ALA A 173 -23.63 -7.49 -0.29
CA ALA A 173 -24.39 -7.33 0.95
C ALA A 173 -23.83 -6.23 1.87
N PHE A 174 -22.52 -6.00 1.80
CA PHE A 174 -21.80 -5.13 2.72
C PHE A 174 -20.99 -4.08 1.97
N ASN A 175 -21.49 -2.84 1.83
CA ASN A 175 -20.75 -1.77 1.18
C ASN A 175 -21.19 -0.39 1.63
N HIS A 176 -20.33 0.61 1.41
CA HIS A 176 -20.56 1.98 1.88
C HIS A 176 -21.74 2.66 1.20
N LYS A 177 -22.12 2.30 -0.03
CA LYS A 177 -23.27 2.90 -0.73
C LYS A 177 -24.61 2.61 -0.05
N ILE A 178 -24.67 1.52 0.71
CA ILE A 178 -25.86 1.13 1.49
C ILE A 178 -25.60 1.14 3.01
N GLY A 179 -24.42 1.66 3.44
CA GLY A 179 -24.07 1.81 4.85
C GLY A 179 -23.86 0.51 5.63
N THR A 180 -23.50 -0.58 4.96
CA THR A 180 -23.40 -1.93 5.57
C THR A 180 -22.02 -2.53 5.52
N GLN A 181 -20.99 -1.80 5.03
CA GLN A 181 -19.61 -2.30 4.94
C GLN A 181 -19.13 -2.85 6.29
N LYS A 182 -18.35 -3.90 6.25
CA LYS A 182 -17.73 -4.46 7.44
C LYS A 182 -16.37 -3.79 7.62
N THR A 183 -16.28 -2.95 8.62
CA THR A 183 -15.08 -2.14 8.90
C THR A 183 -14.74 -2.15 10.38
N ARG A 184 -13.45 -2.05 10.69
CA ARG A 184 -12.90 -1.77 12.01
C ARG A 184 -11.81 -0.73 11.89
N SER A 185 -11.72 0.16 12.85
CA SER A 185 -10.63 1.11 12.96
C SER A 185 -9.98 1.07 14.33
N ASP A 186 -8.69 1.40 14.37
CA ASP A 186 -7.95 1.57 15.60
C ASP A 186 -6.87 2.65 15.45
N ILE A 187 -6.33 3.14 16.56
CA ILE A 187 -5.20 4.07 16.59
C ILE A 187 -3.90 3.27 16.51
N LEU A 188 -3.24 3.35 15.37
CA LEU A 188 -1.87 2.86 15.18
C LEU A 188 -0.91 4.04 15.41
N LYS A 189 -0.50 4.20 16.67
CA LYS A 189 0.29 5.35 17.09
C LYS A 189 1.58 5.49 16.30
N GLY A 190 1.73 6.60 15.62
CA GLY A 190 2.92 6.89 14.82
C GLY A 190 2.81 6.44 13.36
N ALA A 191 1.65 6.00 12.87
CA ALA A 191 1.44 5.56 11.49
C ALA A 191 1.94 6.57 10.44
N THR A 192 1.90 7.88 10.76
CA THR A 192 2.39 8.96 9.90
C THR A 192 3.84 9.41 10.18
N LYS A 193 4.54 8.77 11.12
CA LYS A 193 5.92 9.10 11.51
C LYS A 193 6.89 7.98 11.24
N ASP A 194 6.46 6.76 11.51
CA ASP A 194 7.26 5.54 11.49
C ASP A 194 6.69 4.54 10.49
N PHE A 195 7.50 3.56 10.10
CA PHE A 195 7.03 2.44 9.30
C PHE A 195 6.31 1.42 10.15
N HIS A 196 5.13 1.00 9.70
CA HIS A 196 4.31 -0.06 10.29
C HIS A 196 4.01 -1.13 9.26
N ASN A 197 3.73 -2.36 9.72
CA ASN A 197 3.32 -3.46 8.87
C ASN A 197 1.79 -3.52 8.83
N TYR A 198 1.24 -3.44 7.64
CA TYR A 198 -0.19 -3.58 7.37
C TYR A 198 -0.40 -4.85 6.58
N ALA A 199 -1.18 -5.79 7.11
CA ALA A 199 -1.38 -7.06 6.45
C ALA A 199 -2.80 -7.58 6.58
N VAL A 200 -3.15 -8.49 5.65
CA VAL A 200 -4.29 -9.39 5.79
C VAL A 200 -3.82 -10.84 5.70
N TYR A 201 -4.34 -11.67 6.60
CA TYR A 201 -4.36 -13.12 6.47
C TYR A 201 -5.72 -13.50 5.91
N TRP A 202 -5.73 -14.10 4.74
CA TRP A 202 -6.96 -14.41 4.01
C TRP A 202 -7.01 -15.88 3.63
N THR A 203 -8.08 -16.56 4.02
CA THR A 203 -8.41 -17.94 3.67
C THR A 203 -9.83 -18.02 3.09
N GLN A 204 -10.34 -19.23 2.85
CA GLN A 204 -11.74 -19.43 2.46
C GLN A 204 -12.74 -19.12 3.58
N ASP A 205 -12.27 -19.15 4.85
CA ASP A 205 -13.13 -19.07 6.03
C ASP A 205 -13.06 -17.72 6.75
N VAL A 206 -11.92 -16.99 6.60
CA VAL A 206 -11.68 -15.76 7.37
C VAL A 206 -10.76 -14.80 6.64
N ILE A 207 -11.01 -13.51 6.84
CA ILE A 207 -10.05 -12.43 6.58
C ILE A 207 -9.70 -11.80 7.93
N ARG A 208 -8.40 -11.77 8.28
CA ARG A 208 -7.86 -11.12 9.48
C ARG A 208 -6.98 -9.95 9.07
N TRP A 209 -7.21 -8.81 9.65
CA TRP A 209 -6.31 -7.66 9.55
C TRP A 209 -5.26 -7.76 10.65
N VAL A 210 -4.00 -7.67 10.26
CA VAL A 210 -2.86 -7.83 11.15
C VAL A 210 -1.97 -6.60 11.02
N TYR A 211 -1.83 -5.83 12.10
CA TYR A 211 -0.96 -4.67 12.12
C TYR A 211 0.18 -4.90 13.10
N ASP A 212 1.42 -4.69 12.63
CA ASP A 212 2.65 -4.97 13.39
C ASP A 212 2.71 -6.37 14.02
N GLY A 213 2.15 -7.36 13.33
CA GLY A 213 2.10 -8.76 13.77
C GLY A 213 0.91 -9.13 14.66
N GLU A 214 0.08 -8.15 15.06
CA GLU A 214 -1.08 -8.36 15.92
C GLU A 214 -2.40 -8.30 15.15
N THR A 215 -3.27 -9.28 15.36
CA THR A 215 -4.62 -9.28 14.77
C THR A 215 -5.50 -8.28 15.49
N PHE A 216 -6.03 -7.28 14.77
CA PHE A 216 -6.94 -6.29 15.35
C PHE A 216 -8.40 -6.46 14.91
N TYR A 217 -8.64 -7.15 13.78
CA TYR A 217 -9.97 -7.38 13.25
C TYR A 217 -10.07 -8.70 12.50
N GLU A 218 -11.22 -9.36 12.60
CA GLU A 218 -11.56 -10.54 11.82
C GLU A 218 -12.96 -10.42 11.21
N PHE A 219 -13.08 -10.87 9.98
CA PHE A 219 -14.36 -11.09 9.31
C PHE A 219 -14.46 -12.55 8.88
N GLN A 220 -15.41 -13.27 9.47
CA GLN A 220 -15.65 -14.69 9.22
C GLN A 220 -16.59 -14.87 8.03
N ASN A 221 -16.33 -15.89 7.21
CA ASN A 221 -17.26 -16.34 6.21
C ASN A 221 -18.50 -16.94 6.89
N THR A 222 -19.65 -16.31 6.66
CA THR A 222 -20.92 -16.72 7.28
C THR A 222 -21.54 -17.96 6.60
N GLY A 223 -21.03 -18.37 5.43
CA GLY A 223 -21.62 -19.44 4.63
C GLY A 223 -22.88 -19.04 3.86
N ASN A 224 -23.28 -17.75 3.88
CA ASN A 224 -24.50 -17.26 3.23
C ASN A 224 -24.34 -16.98 1.72
N GLY A 225 -23.22 -17.40 1.14
CA GLY A 225 -22.95 -17.30 -0.29
C GLY A 225 -22.18 -16.05 -0.72
N TRP A 226 -22.00 -15.92 -2.03
CA TRP A 226 -21.11 -14.92 -2.62
C TRP A 226 -21.56 -13.47 -2.41
N GLU A 227 -22.80 -13.22 -2.10
CA GLU A 227 -23.27 -11.85 -1.83
C GLU A 227 -22.62 -11.26 -0.57
N GLU A 228 -22.31 -12.12 0.41
CA GLU A 228 -21.61 -11.76 1.63
C GLU A 228 -20.10 -12.08 1.56
N TRP A 229 -19.73 -13.17 0.84
CA TRP A 229 -18.35 -13.66 0.76
C TRP A 229 -17.91 -13.96 -0.68
N PRO A 230 -17.59 -12.94 -1.50
CA PRO A 230 -17.09 -13.13 -2.86
C PRO A 230 -15.59 -13.42 -2.94
N PHE A 231 -14.90 -13.71 -1.84
CA PHE A 231 -13.44 -13.80 -1.73
C PHE A 231 -12.92 -15.20 -2.09
N ASP A 232 -13.44 -15.79 -3.17
CA ASP A 232 -13.13 -17.14 -3.68
C ASP A 232 -12.50 -17.12 -5.08
N HIS A 233 -11.82 -16.03 -5.42
CA HIS A 233 -11.11 -15.84 -6.68
C HIS A 233 -9.92 -14.88 -6.49
N PRO A 234 -9.00 -14.76 -7.46
CA PRO A 234 -7.81 -13.94 -7.30
C PRO A 234 -8.08 -12.44 -7.23
N PHE A 235 -7.34 -11.75 -6.35
CA PHE A 235 -7.29 -10.30 -6.20
C PHE A 235 -5.89 -9.79 -6.45
N TYR A 236 -5.78 -8.58 -6.99
CA TYR A 236 -4.54 -7.83 -7.13
C TYR A 236 -4.44 -6.70 -6.11
N LEU A 237 -3.21 -6.28 -5.80
CA LEU A 237 -2.93 -5.23 -4.82
C LEU A 237 -2.90 -3.85 -5.48
N ILE A 238 -3.33 -2.83 -4.73
CA ILE A 238 -3.30 -1.42 -5.11
C ILE A 238 -2.72 -0.58 -3.97
N LEU A 239 -1.83 0.36 -4.32
CA LEU A 239 -1.25 1.33 -3.40
C LEU A 239 -1.46 2.73 -3.99
N ASN A 240 -2.03 3.67 -3.23
CA ASN A 240 -2.26 5.03 -3.71
C ASN A 240 -2.37 6.07 -2.59
N ILE A 241 -2.29 7.33 -2.96
CA ILE A 241 -2.77 8.45 -2.16
C ILE A 241 -3.84 9.17 -2.97
N ALA A 242 -5.09 9.16 -2.52
CA ALA A 242 -6.14 10.03 -3.01
C ALA A 242 -6.09 11.38 -2.27
N ILE A 243 -6.65 12.42 -2.90
CA ILE A 243 -6.81 13.77 -2.32
C ILE A 243 -8.26 14.18 -2.41
N GLY A 244 -8.79 14.67 -1.29
CA GLY A 244 -10.19 15.07 -1.21
C GLY A 244 -11.13 13.86 -1.20
N GLY A 245 -12.15 13.91 -2.04
CA GLY A 245 -13.18 12.88 -2.09
C GLY A 245 -14.19 12.99 -0.94
N THR A 246 -15.16 12.08 -0.96
CA THR A 246 -16.27 12.07 0.00
C THR A 246 -15.81 11.81 1.44
N TRP A 247 -14.71 11.11 1.62
CA TRP A 247 -14.15 10.81 2.93
C TRP A 247 -12.86 11.59 3.22
N GLY A 248 -11.81 11.45 2.43
CA GLY A 248 -10.55 12.20 2.65
C GLY A 248 -10.75 13.72 2.69
N GLY A 249 -11.74 14.23 1.93
CA GLY A 249 -12.11 15.64 1.88
C GLY A 249 -13.21 16.08 2.85
N GLU A 250 -13.69 15.22 3.74
CA GLU A 250 -14.81 15.54 4.67
C GLU A 250 -14.57 16.80 5.51
N LYS A 251 -13.35 17.02 5.95
CA LYS A 251 -12.92 18.21 6.69
C LYS A 251 -12.20 19.25 5.81
N GLY A 252 -12.41 19.16 4.49
CA GLY A 252 -11.71 19.98 3.50
C GLY A 252 -10.30 19.48 3.20
N ILE A 253 -9.54 20.32 2.49
CA ILE A 253 -8.13 20.08 2.19
C ILE A 253 -7.35 21.25 2.73
N ASP A 254 -6.32 20.98 3.53
CA ASP A 254 -5.44 22.00 4.08
C ASP A 254 -4.83 22.84 2.94
N LYS A 255 -5.02 24.17 3.02
CA LYS A 255 -4.55 25.13 2.02
C LYS A 255 -3.03 25.20 1.95
N GLU A 256 -2.36 24.88 3.04
CA GLU A 256 -0.90 24.86 3.14
C GLU A 256 -0.30 23.51 2.72
N LEU A 257 -1.11 22.47 2.59
CA LEU A 257 -0.64 21.18 2.08
C LEU A 257 -0.23 21.31 0.62
N LYS A 258 1.06 21.13 0.31
CA LYS A 258 1.62 21.17 -1.04
C LYS A 258 2.07 19.79 -1.51
N LYS A 259 2.44 18.92 -0.58
CA LYS A 259 2.97 17.58 -0.83
C LYS A 259 2.57 16.64 0.29
N ALA A 260 2.24 15.39 -0.07
CA ALA A 260 2.03 14.30 0.88
C ALA A 260 2.68 13.03 0.33
N THR A 261 3.38 12.25 1.17
CA THR A 261 4.11 11.05 0.76
C THR A 261 3.71 9.85 1.58
N MET A 262 3.53 8.72 0.91
CA MET A 262 3.52 7.39 1.50
C MET A 262 4.80 6.69 1.07
N ASP A 263 5.62 6.32 2.06
CA ASP A 263 6.86 5.58 1.83
C ASP A 263 6.59 4.10 2.07
N VAL A 264 6.89 3.24 1.10
CA VAL A 264 6.70 1.79 1.17
C VAL A 264 8.06 1.12 1.19
N ASP A 265 8.37 0.42 2.28
CA ASP A 265 9.64 -0.27 2.49
C ASP A 265 9.69 -1.59 1.73
N TYR A 266 8.61 -2.36 1.80
CA TYR A 266 8.43 -3.59 1.03
C TYR A 266 6.96 -3.99 0.87
N VAL A 267 6.73 -4.89 -0.07
CA VAL A 267 5.50 -5.68 -0.21
C VAL A 267 5.89 -7.15 -0.27
N ARG A 268 5.25 -7.98 0.55
CA ARG A 268 5.52 -9.42 0.62
C ARG A 268 4.22 -10.21 0.63
N VAL A 269 4.18 -11.31 -0.11
CA VAL A 269 3.05 -12.24 -0.16
C VAL A 269 3.52 -13.63 0.17
N TYR A 270 2.82 -14.26 1.11
CA TYR A 270 3.09 -15.61 1.59
C TYR A 270 1.86 -16.51 1.33
N GLN A 271 2.11 -17.71 0.78
CA GLN A 271 1.11 -18.76 0.54
C GLN A 271 1.63 -20.14 0.90
#